data_156a717934e3f4fef5decacaa9a0cc8e
#
_entry.id   156a717934e3f4fef5decacaa9a0cc8e
#
_cell.length_a   1.000
_cell.length_b   1.000
_cell.length_c   1.000
_cell.angle_alpha   90.00
_cell.angle_beta   90.00
_cell.angle_gamma   90.00
#
_symmetry.space_group_name_H-M   'P 1'
#
loop_
_entity.id
_entity.type
_entity.pdbx_description
1 polymer ?
#
loop_
_entity_poly.entity_id
_entity_poly.type
_entity_poly.pdbx_seq_one_letter_code
_entity_poly.pdbx_strand_id
1 'polypeptide(L)'
;DELLSLLSADQGAEEEGEEAKVDEVIRQESEEVREPFLVPTNVDLTLNTQIKQANFLNQTARNLGGKIYVKEGMLVLEEVGFICNAAKLQLTAMYRTPRRNHIYMGFDYHMIDINIQELIGMIPQIDSMMPMLSSFKGQAEFHLAAETYTNAQYQIKPSTIRGAASIFGKDLVVLDNETFSKM
;
A
#
# COMPACT_ATOMS: atom_id res chain seq x y z
N ASP A 1 58.77 1.79 3.27
CA ASP A 1 57.81 1.11 2.40
C ASP A 1 56.97 0.03 3.16
N GLU A 2 57.49 -0.55 4.24
CA GLU A 2 56.73 -1.57 5.00
C GLU A 2 55.68 -0.97 5.96
N LEU A 3 55.82 0.28 6.39
CA LEU A 3 54.85 0.96 7.29
C LEU A 3 53.57 1.38 6.60
N LEU A 4 53.58 1.62 5.29
CA LEU A 4 52.39 1.95 4.48
C LEU A 4 51.51 0.73 4.20
N SER A 5 52.07 -0.47 4.12
CA SER A 5 51.33 -1.71 3.89
C SER A 5 50.59 -2.19 5.12
N LEU A 6 51.11 -1.86 6.33
CA LEU A 6 50.44 -2.20 7.61
C LEU A 6 49.21 -1.29 7.90
N LEU A 7 49.27 -0.03 7.50
CA LEU A 7 48.14 0.91 7.68
C LEU A 7 46.98 0.63 6.72
N SER A 8 47.21 0.08 5.53
CA SER A 8 46.16 -0.27 4.58
C SER A 8 45.47 -1.62 4.94
N ALA A 9 46.18 -2.49 5.65
CA ALA A 9 45.61 -3.78 6.09
C ALA A 9 44.68 -3.61 7.33
N ASP A 10 44.95 -2.60 8.16
CA ASP A 10 44.17 -2.36 9.38
C ASP A 10 42.84 -1.65 9.10
N GLN A 11 42.78 -0.77 8.08
CA GLN A 11 41.54 -0.10 7.71
C GLN A 11 40.55 -1.01 6.98
N GLY A 12 41.00 -1.99 6.21
CA GLY A 12 40.12 -2.94 5.52
C GLY A 12 39.47 -3.97 6.44
N ALA A 13 40.13 -4.29 7.56
CA ALA A 13 39.62 -5.28 8.50
C ALA A 13 38.58 -4.70 9.48
N GLU A 14 38.63 -3.41 9.76
CA GLU A 14 37.66 -2.74 10.61
C GLU A 14 36.36 -2.42 9.86
N GLU A 15 36.40 -2.06 8.58
CA GLU A 15 35.20 -1.80 7.78
C GLU A 15 34.40 -3.09 7.49
N GLU A 16 35.08 -4.19 7.19
CA GLU A 16 34.38 -5.49 7.03
C GLU A 16 33.80 -6.02 8.33
N GLY A 17 34.40 -5.70 9.47
CA GLY A 17 33.90 -6.07 10.80
C GLY A 17 32.69 -5.23 11.23
N GLU A 18 32.59 -3.99 10.82
CA GLU A 18 31.45 -3.12 11.14
C GLU A 18 30.25 -3.41 10.22
N GLU A 19 30.46 -3.63 8.92
CA GLU A 19 29.38 -4.05 8.01
C GLU A 19 28.78 -5.40 8.41
N ALA A 20 29.61 -6.37 8.78
CA ALA A 20 29.13 -7.66 9.25
C ALA A 20 28.32 -7.57 10.56
N LYS A 21 28.71 -6.67 11.46
CA LYS A 21 27.96 -6.41 12.71
C LYS A 21 26.66 -5.66 12.47
N VAL A 22 26.64 -4.72 11.52
CA VAL A 22 25.43 -3.99 11.14
C VAL A 22 24.44 -4.95 10.47
N ASP A 23 24.90 -5.81 9.56
CA ASP A 23 24.04 -6.82 8.93
C ASP A 23 23.50 -7.85 9.94
N GLU A 24 24.28 -8.22 10.94
CA GLU A 24 23.85 -9.15 11.98
C GLU A 24 22.83 -8.49 12.94
N VAL A 25 23.02 -7.22 13.27
CA VAL A 25 22.04 -6.43 14.05
C VAL A 25 20.75 -6.24 13.27
N ILE A 26 20.82 -5.90 11.97
CA ILE A 26 19.63 -5.77 11.10
C ILE A 26 18.91 -7.12 10.97
N ARG A 27 19.63 -8.23 10.86
CA ARG A 27 19.03 -9.57 10.84
C ARG A 27 18.42 -9.95 12.18
N GLN A 28 19.04 -9.60 13.30
CA GLN A 28 18.50 -9.85 14.63
C GLN A 28 17.25 -9.00 14.91
N GLU A 29 17.21 -7.75 14.47
CA GLU A 29 16.00 -6.92 14.55
C GLU A 29 14.87 -7.43 13.64
N SER A 30 15.18 -8.12 12.53
CA SER A 30 14.16 -8.71 11.65
C SER A 30 13.63 -10.07 12.16
N GLU A 31 14.32 -10.72 13.09
CA GLU A 31 13.90 -11.97 13.75
C GLU A 31 13.19 -11.74 15.10
N GLU A 32 13.13 -10.53 15.61
CA GLU A 32 12.20 -10.24 16.70
C GLU A 32 10.80 -10.64 16.25
N VAL A 33 10.25 -11.64 16.88
CA VAL A 33 8.87 -12.12 16.69
C VAL A 33 7.96 -10.95 16.97
N ARG A 34 7.65 -10.15 15.94
CA ARG A 34 6.76 -8.99 16.06
C ARG A 34 5.41 -9.51 16.53
N GLU A 35 5.08 -9.20 17.76
CA GLU A 35 3.77 -9.52 18.27
C GLU A 35 2.71 -8.76 17.45
N PRO A 36 1.61 -9.42 17.07
CA PRO A 36 0.56 -8.73 16.33
C PRO A 36 -0.05 -7.64 17.20
N PHE A 37 -0.41 -6.53 16.58
CA PHE A 37 -1.18 -5.51 17.24
C PHE A 37 -2.55 -6.09 17.62
N LEU A 38 -2.81 -6.16 18.93
CA LEU A 38 -4.12 -6.59 19.43
C LEU A 38 -4.97 -5.36 19.72
N VAL A 39 -6.12 -5.27 19.06
CA VAL A 39 -7.05 -4.17 19.28
C VAL A 39 -7.68 -4.30 20.66
N PRO A 40 -7.57 -3.28 21.52
CA PRO A 40 -8.17 -3.32 22.86
C PRO A 40 -9.70 -3.46 22.80
N THR A 41 -10.26 -4.32 23.64
CA THR A 41 -11.72 -4.53 23.72
C THR A 41 -12.42 -3.54 24.62
N ASN A 42 -11.66 -2.87 25.50
CA ASN A 42 -12.16 -1.92 26.50
C ASN A 42 -11.92 -0.46 26.13
N VAL A 43 -11.57 -0.20 24.86
CA VAL A 43 -11.37 1.14 24.32
C VAL A 43 -12.49 1.46 23.34
N ASP A 44 -13.07 2.63 23.49
CA ASP A 44 -13.98 3.25 22.52
C ASP A 44 -13.38 4.61 22.14
N LEU A 45 -12.81 4.69 20.94
CA LEU A 45 -12.14 5.87 20.42
C LEU A 45 -12.66 6.16 19.02
N THR A 46 -12.98 7.40 18.75
CA THR A 46 -13.33 7.88 17.42
C THR A 46 -12.50 9.10 17.07
N LEU A 47 -11.83 9.04 15.92
CA LEU A 47 -11.09 10.14 15.32
C LEU A 47 -11.73 10.49 13.98
N ASN A 48 -12.21 11.71 13.86
CA ASN A 48 -12.65 12.28 12.59
C ASN A 48 -11.52 13.14 12.03
N THR A 49 -11.13 12.88 10.79
CA THR A 49 -10.05 13.60 10.13
C THR A 49 -10.59 14.38 8.94
N GLN A 50 -10.21 15.64 8.83
CA GLN A 50 -10.52 16.46 7.67
C GLN A 50 -9.34 17.41 7.39
N ILE A 51 -8.69 17.21 6.25
CA ILE A 51 -7.56 18.01 5.79
C ILE A 51 -7.93 18.55 4.41
N LYS A 52 -7.95 19.87 4.26
CA LYS A 52 -8.36 20.50 2.99
C LYS A 52 -7.41 20.17 1.85
N GLN A 53 -6.12 20.18 2.13
CA GLN A 53 -5.06 19.92 1.14
C GLN A 53 -3.80 19.43 1.81
N ALA A 54 -3.15 18.46 1.18
CA ALA A 54 -1.82 17.99 1.53
C ALA A 54 -1.00 17.74 0.26
N ASN A 55 0.29 18.01 0.31
CA ASN A 55 1.21 17.72 -0.78
C ASN A 55 1.98 16.44 -0.44
N PHE A 56 2.01 15.52 -1.36
CA PHE A 56 2.66 14.23 -1.21
C PHE A 56 3.28 13.80 -2.54
N LEU A 57 4.55 13.46 -2.55
CA LEU A 57 5.28 12.98 -3.73
C LEU A 57 5.03 13.81 -5.01
N ASN A 58 5.16 15.13 -4.93
CA ASN A 58 4.89 16.08 -6.02
C ASN A 58 3.43 16.12 -6.51
N GLN A 59 2.51 15.53 -5.77
CA GLN A 59 1.07 15.56 -6.04
C GLN A 59 0.34 16.31 -4.94
N THR A 60 -0.78 16.92 -5.32
CA THR A 60 -1.67 17.58 -4.38
C THR A 60 -2.89 16.70 -4.14
N ALA A 61 -3.04 16.24 -2.90
CA ALA A 61 -4.26 15.60 -2.44
C ALA A 61 -5.17 16.64 -1.79
N ARG A 62 -6.45 16.61 -2.14
CA ARG A 62 -7.48 17.52 -1.62
C ARG A 62 -8.57 16.75 -0.90
N ASN A 63 -9.21 17.39 0.06
CA ASN A 63 -10.30 16.82 0.82
C ASN A 63 -9.95 15.45 1.45
N LEU A 64 -8.75 15.35 2.05
CA LEU A 64 -8.42 14.17 2.83
C LEU A 64 -9.34 14.12 4.02
N GLY A 65 -10.06 13.05 4.16
CA GLY A 65 -10.99 12.89 5.26
C GLY A 65 -11.33 11.44 5.50
N GLY A 66 -12.03 11.21 6.58
CA GLY A 66 -12.50 9.91 6.99
C GLY A 66 -12.62 9.82 8.50
N LYS A 67 -13.11 8.69 8.94
CA LYS A 67 -13.30 8.38 10.34
C LYS A 67 -12.51 7.12 10.69
N ILE A 68 -11.78 7.19 11.77
CA ILE A 68 -11.06 6.05 12.33
C ILE A 68 -11.67 5.79 13.69
N TYR A 69 -12.08 4.57 13.96
CA TYR A 69 -12.55 4.23 15.29
C TYR A 69 -12.06 2.85 15.76
N VAL A 70 -11.90 2.77 17.07
CA VAL A 70 -11.59 1.55 17.80
C VAL A 70 -12.77 1.27 18.72
N LYS A 71 -13.36 0.11 18.59
CA LYS A 71 -14.47 -0.32 19.44
C LYS A 71 -14.55 -1.84 19.50
N GLU A 72 -14.73 -2.38 20.70
CA GLU A 72 -14.99 -3.81 20.90
C GLU A 72 -13.95 -4.75 20.22
N GLY A 73 -12.68 -4.37 20.25
CA GLY A 73 -11.61 -5.16 19.62
C GLY A 73 -11.53 -5.04 18.10
N MET A 74 -12.17 -4.03 17.53
CA MET A 74 -12.10 -3.69 16.10
C MET A 74 -11.47 -2.32 15.90
N LEU A 75 -10.60 -2.22 14.90
CA LEU A 75 -10.12 -0.95 14.31
C LEU A 75 -10.77 -0.83 12.95
N VAL A 76 -11.47 0.27 12.72
CA VAL A 76 -12.15 0.53 11.46
C VAL A 76 -11.71 1.87 10.88
N LEU A 77 -11.37 1.85 9.59
CA LEU A 77 -11.24 3.03 8.75
C LEU A 77 -12.52 3.16 7.95
N GLU A 78 -13.28 4.21 8.15
CA GLU A 78 -14.56 4.44 7.49
C GLU A 78 -14.44 5.61 6.53
N GLU A 79 -14.65 5.33 5.25
CA GLU A 79 -14.61 6.32 4.15
C GLU A 79 -13.37 7.22 4.15
N VAL A 80 -12.21 6.64 4.49
CA VAL A 80 -10.94 7.37 4.41
C VAL A 80 -10.57 7.57 2.95
N GLY A 81 -10.43 8.83 2.54
CA GLY A 81 -10.18 9.10 1.13
C GLY A 81 -9.67 10.49 0.85
N PHE A 82 -9.36 10.72 -0.41
CA PHE A 82 -8.91 12.01 -0.93
C PHE A 82 -9.16 12.12 -2.43
N ILE A 83 -9.01 13.32 -2.96
CA ILE A 83 -9.09 13.63 -4.39
C ILE A 83 -7.70 14.07 -4.87
N CYS A 84 -7.19 13.45 -5.91
CA CYS A 84 -6.00 13.88 -6.65
C CYS A 84 -6.34 14.19 -8.12
N ASN A 85 -5.35 14.56 -8.92
CA ASN A 85 -5.59 14.87 -10.33
C ASN A 85 -6.05 13.65 -11.14
N ALA A 86 -5.54 12.46 -10.77
CA ALA A 86 -5.83 11.23 -11.49
C ALA A 86 -7.15 10.57 -11.09
N ALA A 87 -7.62 10.74 -9.84
CA ALA A 87 -8.79 10.02 -9.35
C ALA A 87 -9.29 10.58 -8.01
N LYS A 88 -10.46 10.13 -7.61
CA LYS A 88 -10.95 10.17 -6.23
C LYS A 88 -10.79 8.78 -5.63
N LEU A 89 -10.10 8.71 -4.48
CA LEU A 89 -9.86 7.47 -3.76
C LEU A 89 -10.70 7.42 -2.49
N GLN A 90 -11.22 6.26 -2.18
CA GLN A 90 -12.01 6.00 -0.97
C GLN A 90 -11.71 4.59 -0.47
N LEU A 91 -11.41 4.46 0.82
CA LEU A 91 -11.08 3.22 1.49
C LEU A 91 -11.91 3.06 2.75
N THR A 92 -12.59 1.95 2.87
CA THR A 92 -13.12 1.43 4.13
C THR A 92 -12.33 0.18 4.47
N ALA A 93 -11.84 0.05 5.70
CA ALA A 93 -11.07 -1.11 6.11
C ALA A 93 -11.42 -1.50 7.55
N MET A 94 -11.30 -2.78 7.84
CA MET A 94 -11.54 -3.34 9.16
C MET A 94 -10.40 -4.28 9.56
N TYR A 95 -9.90 -4.08 10.74
CA TYR A 95 -8.92 -4.94 11.39
C TYR A 95 -9.49 -5.41 12.73
N ARG A 96 -9.55 -6.71 12.93
CA ARG A 96 -10.14 -7.30 14.14
C ARG A 96 -9.27 -8.43 14.65
N THR A 97 -9.04 -8.46 15.96
CA THR A 97 -8.17 -9.42 16.61
C THR A 97 -8.94 -10.28 17.63
N PRO A 98 -9.85 -11.16 17.19
CA PRO A 98 -10.63 -12.01 18.10
C PRO A 98 -9.72 -13.01 18.84
N ARG A 99 -8.60 -13.39 18.25
CA ARG A 99 -7.56 -14.25 18.84
C ARG A 99 -6.21 -13.88 18.23
N ARG A 100 -5.12 -14.03 19.03
CA ARG A 100 -3.76 -13.70 18.63
C ARG A 100 -3.31 -14.33 17.29
N ASN A 101 -3.75 -15.54 16.99
CA ASN A 101 -3.38 -16.25 15.76
C ASN A 101 -4.53 -16.39 14.75
N HIS A 102 -5.51 -15.50 14.86
CA HIS A 102 -6.66 -15.47 13.96
C HIS A 102 -7.16 -14.04 13.81
N ILE A 103 -6.43 -13.28 13.01
CA ILE A 103 -6.59 -11.85 12.79
C ILE A 103 -7.39 -11.66 11.52
N TYR A 104 -8.50 -10.97 11.61
CA TYR A 104 -9.32 -10.60 10.45
C TYR A 104 -8.83 -9.28 9.86
N MET A 105 -8.69 -9.25 8.55
CA MET A 105 -8.41 -8.05 7.76
C MET A 105 -9.37 -8.01 6.59
N GLY A 106 -10.06 -6.90 6.43
CA GLY A 106 -10.96 -6.67 5.30
C GLY A 106 -10.85 -5.24 4.83
N PHE A 107 -11.03 -5.01 3.53
CA PHE A 107 -11.07 -3.68 2.96
C PHE A 107 -11.98 -3.63 1.74
N ASP A 108 -12.49 -2.45 1.50
CA ASP A 108 -13.27 -2.03 0.35
C ASP A 108 -12.63 -0.75 -0.19
N TYR A 109 -12.07 -0.83 -1.39
CA TYR A 109 -11.31 0.25 -2.03
C TYR A 109 -11.97 0.67 -3.33
N HIS A 110 -12.32 1.94 -3.40
CA HIS A 110 -12.87 2.57 -4.59
C HIS A 110 -11.91 3.60 -5.16
N MET A 111 -11.69 3.52 -6.44
CA MET A 111 -11.05 4.57 -7.23
C MET A 111 -12.05 5.04 -8.28
N ILE A 112 -12.53 6.26 -8.13
CA ILE A 112 -13.64 6.83 -8.88
C ILE A 112 -13.12 7.96 -9.75
N ASP A 113 -13.74 8.16 -10.91
CA ASP A 113 -13.38 9.21 -11.87
C ASP A 113 -11.90 9.16 -12.27
N ILE A 114 -11.38 7.95 -12.52
CA ILE A 114 -9.99 7.73 -12.91
C ILE A 114 -9.76 8.35 -14.28
N ASN A 115 -8.93 9.37 -14.36
CA ASN A 115 -8.37 9.85 -15.63
C ASN A 115 -7.18 8.97 -16.00
N ILE A 116 -7.32 8.18 -17.05
CA ILE A 116 -6.31 7.17 -17.43
C ILE A 116 -4.96 7.82 -17.75
N GLN A 117 -4.93 8.93 -18.47
CA GLN A 117 -3.70 9.62 -18.82
C GLN A 117 -2.98 10.20 -17.60
N GLU A 118 -3.72 10.82 -16.69
CA GLU A 118 -3.17 11.35 -15.44
C GLU A 118 -2.63 10.22 -14.54
N LEU A 119 -3.34 9.08 -14.49
CA LEU A 119 -2.91 7.91 -13.72
C LEU A 119 -1.59 7.34 -14.23
N ILE A 120 -1.44 7.18 -15.55
CA ILE A 120 -0.19 6.71 -16.16
C ILE A 120 0.94 7.71 -15.89
N GLY A 121 0.68 8.99 -16.00
CA GLY A 121 1.66 10.04 -15.68
C GLY A 121 2.11 10.06 -14.23
N MET A 122 1.23 9.68 -13.30
CA MET A 122 1.54 9.60 -11.87
C MET A 122 2.33 8.36 -11.49
N ILE A 123 2.05 7.24 -12.13
CA ILE A 123 2.65 5.92 -11.81
C ILE A 123 3.18 5.30 -13.12
N PRO A 124 4.37 5.70 -13.57
CA PRO A 124 4.93 5.21 -14.82
C PRO A 124 5.07 3.68 -14.90
N GLN A 125 5.16 3.00 -13.74
CA GLN A 125 5.20 1.54 -13.68
C GLN A 125 3.92 0.88 -14.17
N ILE A 126 2.78 1.56 -14.14
CA ILE A 126 1.51 1.04 -14.66
C ILE A 126 1.60 0.74 -16.15
N ASP A 127 2.27 1.59 -16.92
CA ASP A 127 2.45 1.39 -18.36
C ASP A 127 3.24 0.11 -18.67
N SER A 128 4.22 -0.22 -17.84
CA SER A 128 4.98 -1.48 -17.99
C SER A 128 4.20 -2.73 -17.54
N MET A 129 3.31 -2.59 -16.58
CA MET A 129 2.47 -3.70 -16.08
C MET A 129 1.24 -3.93 -16.96
N MET A 130 0.70 -2.87 -17.54
CA MET A 130 -0.51 -2.88 -18.36
C MET A 130 -0.31 -2.02 -19.62
N PRO A 131 0.52 -2.47 -20.60
CA PRO A 131 0.85 -1.66 -21.78
C PRO A 131 -0.36 -1.26 -22.63
N MET A 132 -1.44 -2.02 -22.53
CA MET A 132 -2.70 -1.68 -23.24
C MET A 132 -3.38 -0.43 -22.68
N LEU A 133 -3.07 -0.05 -21.43
CA LEU A 133 -3.76 1.07 -20.78
C LEU A 133 -3.48 2.39 -21.48
N SER A 134 -2.27 2.58 -22.00
CA SER A 134 -1.87 3.75 -22.80
C SER A 134 -2.66 3.92 -24.11
N SER A 135 -3.27 2.84 -24.60
CA SER A 135 -4.13 2.86 -25.79
C SER A 135 -5.56 3.36 -25.52
N PHE A 136 -5.90 3.61 -24.26
CA PHE A 136 -7.21 4.14 -23.89
C PHE A 136 -7.12 5.57 -23.42
N LYS A 137 -8.10 6.35 -23.79
CA LYS A 137 -8.35 7.69 -23.26
C LYS A 137 -9.77 7.74 -22.71
N GLY A 138 -9.95 8.43 -21.57
CA GLY A 138 -11.26 8.57 -20.94
C GLY A 138 -11.20 8.35 -19.45
N GLN A 139 -12.35 8.02 -18.89
CA GLN A 139 -12.51 7.80 -17.46
C GLN A 139 -12.81 6.34 -17.17
N ALA A 140 -12.37 5.89 -15.99
CA ALA A 140 -12.66 4.57 -15.47
C ALA A 140 -13.02 4.63 -13.99
N GLU A 141 -13.63 3.57 -13.50
CA GLU A 141 -13.83 3.31 -12.08
C GLU A 141 -13.26 1.93 -11.76
N PHE A 142 -12.64 1.82 -10.60
CA PHE A 142 -12.11 0.57 -10.10
C PHE A 142 -12.62 0.35 -8.69
N HIS A 143 -13.11 -0.85 -8.43
CA HIS A 143 -13.53 -1.28 -7.11
C HIS A 143 -12.86 -2.61 -6.77
N LEU A 144 -12.31 -2.69 -5.57
CA LEU A 144 -11.71 -3.91 -5.04
C LEU A 144 -12.14 -4.09 -3.58
N ALA A 145 -12.88 -5.15 -3.32
CA ALA A 145 -13.18 -5.58 -1.98
C ALA A 145 -12.48 -6.91 -1.70
N ALA A 146 -11.83 -7.03 -0.56
CA ALA A 146 -11.19 -8.27 -0.15
C ALA A 146 -11.19 -8.43 1.38
N GLU A 147 -11.27 -9.67 1.82
CA GLU A 147 -11.14 -10.05 3.22
C GLU A 147 -10.32 -11.33 3.37
N THR A 148 -9.64 -11.46 4.50
CA THR A 148 -8.86 -12.65 4.82
C THR A 148 -8.62 -12.74 6.32
N TYR A 149 -8.17 -13.92 6.76
CA TYR A 149 -7.58 -14.11 8.08
C TYR A 149 -6.07 -14.33 7.96
N THR A 150 -5.33 -13.84 8.96
CA THR A 150 -3.90 -14.05 9.08
C THR A 150 -3.55 -14.73 10.40
N ASN A 151 -2.33 -15.24 10.50
CA ASN A 151 -1.73 -15.65 11.77
C ASN A 151 -1.09 -14.46 12.52
N ALA A 152 -0.45 -14.72 13.64
CA ALA A 152 0.23 -13.72 14.47
C ALA A 152 1.36 -12.96 13.75
N GLN A 153 1.97 -13.54 12.74
CA GLN A 153 3.03 -12.96 11.90
C GLN A 153 2.47 -12.26 10.65
N TYR A 154 1.16 -12.01 10.59
CA TYR A 154 0.45 -11.44 9.45
C TYR A 154 0.55 -12.25 8.15
N GLN A 155 0.90 -13.52 8.23
CA GLN A 155 0.87 -14.40 7.07
C GLN A 155 -0.58 -14.75 6.75
N ILE A 156 -0.96 -14.50 5.51
CA ILE A 156 -2.31 -14.74 5.01
C ILE A 156 -2.62 -16.25 5.06
N LYS A 157 -3.83 -16.60 5.46
CA LYS A 157 -4.38 -17.96 5.36
C LYS A 157 -5.12 -18.10 4.03
N PRO A 158 -4.51 -18.71 2.99
CA PRO A 158 -5.04 -18.66 1.62
C PRO A 158 -6.48 -19.15 1.48
N SER A 159 -6.86 -20.15 2.25
CA SER A 159 -8.23 -20.71 2.22
C SER A 159 -9.31 -19.74 2.74
N THR A 160 -8.91 -18.64 3.37
CA THR A 160 -9.81 -17.64 3.93
C THR A 160 -9.97 -16.40 3.06
N ILE A 161 -9.20 -16.30 1.98
CA ILE A 161 -9.27 -15.16 1.07
C ILE A 161 -10.62 -15.17 0.36
N ARG A 162 -11.30 -14.06 0.44
CA ARG A 162 -12.50 -13.75 -0.33
C ARG A 162 -12.37 -12.35 -0.88
N GLY A 163 -12.83 -12.14 -2.10
CA GLY A 163 -12.78 -10.82 -2.69
C GLY A 163 -13.44 -10.78 -4.05
N ALA A 164 -13.67 -9.55 -4.50
CA ALA A 164 -14.18 -9.23 -5.81
C ALA A 164 -13.52 -7.94 -6.30
N ALA A 165 -13.25 -7.88 -7.60
CA ALA A 165 -12.78 -6.67 -8.25
C ALA A 165 -13.65 -6.39 -9.48
N SER A 166 -13.88 -5.12 -9.75
CA SER A 166 -14.57 -4.67 -10.96
C SER A 166 -13.89 -3.45 -11.52
N ILE A 167 -13.87 -3.36 -12.84
CA ILE A 167 -13.42 -2.18 -13.59
C ILE A 167 -14.58 -1.79 -14.51
N PHE A 168 -14.92 -0.52 -14.47
CA PHE A 168 -15.94 0.06 -15.31
C PHE A 168 -15.35 1.24 -16.09
N GLY A 169 -15.43 1.18 -17.41
CA GLY A 169 -14.99 2.26 -18.29
C GLY A 169 -16.15 3.21 -18.63
N LYS A 170 -15.91 4.52 -18.55
CA LYS A 170 -16.85 5.57 -18.93
C LYS A 170 -16.22 6.44 -19.99
N ASP A 171 -16.92 6.62 -21.09
CA ASP A 171 -16.45 7.43 -22.22
C ASP A 171 -15.05 7.05 -22.71
N LEU A 172 -14.76 5.73 -22.72
CA LEU A 172 -13.49 5.22 -23.20
C LEU A 172 -13.36 5.34 -24.71
N VAL A 173 -12.28 5.94 -25.15
CA VAL A 173 -11.87 6.04 -26.54
C VAL A 173 -10.60 5.23 -26.72
N VAL A 174 -10.59 4.33 -27.70
CA VAL A 174 -9.39 3.62 -28.11
C VAL A 174 -8.58 4.56 -29.00
N LEU A 175 -7.38 4.88 -28.61
CA LEU A 175 -6.45 5.61 -29.45
C LEU A 175 -5.92 4.66 -30.51
N ASP A 176 -5.88 5.09 -31.75
CA ASP A 176 -5.33 4.30 -32.86
C ASP A 176 -3.84 4.03 -32.56
N ASN A 177 -3.56 2.78 -32.22
CA ASN A 177 -2.22 2.37 -31.82
C ASN A 177 -1.88 1.09 -32.59
N GLU A 178 -0.65 0.97 -33.05
CA GLU A 178 -0.14 -0.20 -33.81
C GLU A 178 -0.37 -1.54 -33.09
N THR A 179 -0.63 -1.52 -31.79
CA THR A 179 -0.92 -2.70 -30.97
C THR A 179 -2.22 -3.38 -31.38
N PHE A 180 -3.23 -2.63 -31.86
CA PHE A 180 -4.51 -3.18 -32.32
C PHE A 180 -4.52 -3.49 -33.81
N SER A 181 -3.57 -3.00 -34.59
CA SER A 181 -3.45 -3.25 -36.02
C SER A 181 -2.86 -4.64 -36.35
N LYS A 182 -2.39 -5.36 -35.33
CA LYS A 182 -1.77 -6.70 -35.48
C LYS A 182 -2.63 -7.86 -34.95
N MET A 183 -3.84 -7.58 -34.52
CA MET A 183 -4.87 -8.59 -34.20
C MET A 183 -5.86 -8.74 -35.36
#